data_d6ec166649fee05623d4733038ac00f5
#
_entry.id   d6ec166649fee05623d4733038ac00f5
#
_cell.length_a   1.000
_cell.length_b   1.000
_cell.length_c   1.000
_cell.angle_alpha   90.00
_cell.angle_beta   90.00
_cell.angle_gamma   90.00
#
_symmetry.space_group_name_H-M   'P 1'
#
loop_
_entity.id
_entity.type
_entity.pdbx_description
1 polymer ?
#
loop_
_entity_poly.entity_id
_entity_poly.type
_entity_poly.pdbx_seq_one_letter_code
_entity_poly.pdbx_strand_id
1 'polypeptide(L)'
;MNLQGRPSGKSIPARALSNAEVNKLFSVCIGKNGLRNRAILALSFHSGARIGTIIAISCDQMADLDGKCRSSYVVQAANEKSKRTNRYYISQVGQHIIQDYLNTQTLTSGNPLFPSVITGRPMSPSSGCTLFKNLLIKAGIEENTSHCGRKTFITNLYLNHGLGLAELGTIANHRSLDTTRKYINNLTPNIHKAMKGLTY
;
A
#
# COMPACT_ATOMS: atom_id res chain seq x y z
N MET A 1 20.07 24.66 -28.83
CA MET A 1 20.59 23.87 -27.69
C MET A 1 19.69 22.67 -27.49
N ASN A 2 20.17 21.47 -27.84
CA ASN A 2 19.42 20.21 -27.74
C ASN A 2 19.31 19.80 -26.27
N LEU A 3 18.10 19.81 -25.75
CA LEU A 3 17.80 19.13 -24.48
C LEU A 3 17.81 17.61 -24.73
N GLN A 4 18.97 17.01 -24.49
CA GLN A 4 19.09 15.56 -24.47
C GLN A 4 18.17 15.02 -23.38
N GLY A 5 17.17 14.22 -23.79
CA GLY A 5 16.28 13.52 -22.89
C GLY A 5 17.08 12.67 -21.89
N ARG A 6 16.70 12.75 -20.61
CA ARG A 6 17.24 11.87 -19.56
C ARG A 6 17.17 10.41 -20.04
N PRO A 7 18.28 9.64 -19.96
CA PRO A 7 18.23 8.23 -20.24
C PRO A 7 17.16 7.59 -19.33
N SER A 8 16.29 6.79 -19.94
CA SER A 8 15.29 6.01 -19.23
C SER A 8 16.01 4.98 -18.36
N GLY A 9 16.36 5.36 -17.14
CA GLY A 9 16.89 4.45 -16.14
C GLY A 9 15.89 3.31 -15.96
N LYS A 10 16.32 2.05 -16.13
CA LYS A 10 15.51 0.87 -15.86
C LYS A 10 14.95 1.01 -14.44
N SER A 11 13.62 1.17 -14.31
CA SER A 11 12.99 1.26 -12.99
C SER A 11 13.23 -0.06 -12.26
N ILE A 12 13.85 0.02 -11.08
CA ILE A 12 14.05 -1.15 -10.22
C ILE A 12 12.68 -1.74 -9.91
N PRO A 13 12.42 -3.02 -10.24
CA PRO A 13 11.14 -3.63 -9.94
C PRO A 13 10.97 -3.78 -8.42
N ALA A 14 9.82 -3.38 -7.90
CA ALA A 14 9.51 -3.58 -6.49
C ALA A 14 9.59 -5.08 -6.14
N ARG A 15 10.19 -5.41 -5.00
CA ARG A 15 10.13 -6.74 -4.36
C ARG A 15 9.21 -6.73 -3.14
N ALA A 16 8.74 -7.89 -2.74
CA ALA A 16 8.09 -8.06 -1.45
C ALA A 16 9.14 -7.93 -0.32
N LEU A 17 8.72 -7.41 0.82
CA LEU A 17 9.55 -7.30 2.02
C LEU A 17 9.29 -8.50 2.94
N SER A 18 10.33 -8.95 3.65
CA SER A 18 10.20 -9.87 4.78
C SER A 18 9.54 -9.18 5.98
N ASN A 19 9.01 -9.95 6.93
CA ASN A 19 8.42 -9.40 8.15
C ASN A 19 9.42 -8.54 8.95
N ALA A 20 10.69 -8.92 9.00
CA ALA A 20 11.74 -8.13 9.65
C ALA A 20 11.95 -6.77 8.97
N GLU A 21 11.96 -6.73 7.63
CA GLU A 21 12.07 -5.48 6.87
C GLU A 21 10.82 -4.60 7.04
N VAL A 22 9.62 -5.20 7.06
CA VAL A 22 8.38 -4.47 7.34
C VAL A 22 8.44 -3.83 8.73
N ASN A 23 8.81 -4.58 9.77
CA ASN A 23 8.94 -4.06 11.12
C ASN A 23 9.97 -2.93 11.20
N LYS A 24 11.12 -3.08 10.55
CA LYS A 24 12.15 -2.06 10.45
C LYS A 24 11.66 -0.79 9.74
N LEU A 25 10.87 -0.95 8.68
CA LEU A 25 10.28 0.18 7.95
C LEU A 25 9.27 0.95 8.82
N PHE A 26 8.44 0.26 9.60
CA PHE A 26 7.53 0.91 10.54
C PHE A 26 8.25 1.58 11.70
N SER A 27 9.36 1.03 12.19
CA SER A 27 10.13 1.58 13.33
C SER A 27 10.80 2.92 13.02
N VAL A 28 11.14 3.19 11.75
CA VAL A 28 11.73 4.49 11.36
C VAL A 28 10.70 5.62 11.21
N CYS A 29 9.41 5.33 11.36
CA CYS A 29 8.33 6.31 11.34
C CYS A 29 8.18 6.97 12.72
N ILE A 30 9.07 7.90 13.04
CA ILE A 30 9.14 8.61 14.31
C ILE A 30 8.99 10.14 14.13
N GLY A 31 8.86 10.86 15.24
CA GLY A 31 8.76 12.33 15.28
C GLY A 31 7.38 12.85 14.81
N LYS A 32 7.28 14.15 14.54
CA LYS A 32 6.03 14.88 14.24
C LYS A 32 5.13 14.21 13.19
N ASN A 33 5.72 13.59 12.19
CA ASN A 33 5.01 12.92 11.09
C ASN A 33 4.96 11.40 11.25
N GLY A 34 5.38 10.86 12.37
CA GLY A 34 5.51 9.41 12.58
C GLY A 34 4.19 8.67 12.37
N LEU A 35 3.12 9.08 13.07
CA LEU A 35 1.79 8.45 12.96
C LEU A 35 1.22 8.57 11.55
N ARG A 36 1.34 9.73 10.89
CA ARG A 36 0.92 9.90 9.50
C ARG A 36 1.66 8.91 8.57
N ASN A 37 2.97 8.82 8.72
CA ASN A 37 3.78 7.94 7.88
C ASN A 37 3.44 6.46 8.12
N ARG A 38 3.20 6.08 9.38
CA ARG A 38 2.72 4.73 9.74
C ARG A 38 1.37 4.42 9.11
N ALA A 39 0.42 5.37 9.12
CA ALA A 39 -0.89 5.20 8.49
C ALA A 39 -0.78 5.03 6.96
N ILE A 40 0.09 5.80 6.28
CA ILE A 40 0.37 5.66 4.85
C ILE A 40 0.98 4.27 4.55
N LEU A 41 1.94 3.81 5.34
CA LEU A 41 2.50 2.46 5.22
C LEU A 41 1.42 1.40 5.49
N ALA A 42 0.60 1.56 6.53
CA ALA A 42 -0.46 0.62 6.86
C ALA A 42 -1.42 0.43 5.69
N LEU A 43 -1.86 1.50 5.03
CA LEU A 43 -2.70 1.41 3.83
C LEU A 43 -2.01 0.66 2.70
N SER A 44 -0.70 0.82 2.53
CA SER A 44 0.04 0.09 1.50
C SER A 44 0.20 -1.41 1.82
N PHE A 45 0.55 -1.74 3.07
CA PHE A 45 0.87 -3.11 3.50
C PHE A 45 -0.35 -3.93 3.96
N HIS A 46 -1.43 -3.27 4.37
CA HIS A 46 -2.63 -3.91 4.96
C HIS A 46 -3.89 -3.74 4.11
N SER A 47 -3.84 -2.98 2.99
CA SER A 47 -4.92 -2.94 2.00
C SER A 47 -4.42 -3.11 0.56
N GLY A 48 -3.13 -3.11 0.35
CA GLY A 48 -2.52 -3.24 -0.97
C GLY A 48 -2.77 -2.05 -1.89
N ALA A 49 -3.21 -0.91 -1.37
CA ALA A 49 -3.47 0.28 -2.17
C ALA A 49 -2.18 0.87 -2.77
N ARG A 50 -2.31 1.50 -3.93
CA ARG A 50 -1.19 2.22 -4.55
C ARG A 50 -1.00 3.57 -3.85
N ILE A 51 0.23 4.08 -3.82
CA ILE A 51 0.53 5.35 -3.16
C ILE A 51 -0.34 6.51 -3.65
N GLY A 52 -0.60 6.60 -4.96
CA GLY A 52 -1.50 7.62 -5.51
C GLY A 52 -2.93 7.52 -5.01
N THR A 53 -3.44 6.30 -4.82
CA THR A 53 -4.75 6.04 -4.20
C THR A 53 -4.75 6.45 -2.73
N ILE A 54 -3.71 6.06 -1.97
CA ILE A 54 -3.59 6.34 -0.53
C ILE A 54 -3.65 7.84 -0.24
N ILE A 55 -2.85 8.63 -0.95
CA ILE A 55 -2.76 10.07 -0.68
C ILE A 55 -3.98 10.88 -1.13
N ALA A 56 -4.85 10.27 -1.95
CA ALA A 56 -6.10 10.89 -2.41
C ALA A 56 -7.30 10.58 -1.50
N ILE A 57 -7.12 9.79 -0.43
CA ILE A 57 -8.19 9.44 0.51
C ILE A 57 -8.62 10.68 1.30
N SER A 58 -9.94 10.87 1.45
CA SER A 58 -10.54 11.87 2.34
C SER A 58 -10.87 11.29 3.72
N CYS A 59 -11.06 12.18 4.70
CA CYS A 59 -11.34 11.76 6.09
C CYS A 59 -12.60 10.89 6.18
N ASP A 60 -13.68 11.26 5.51
CA ASP A 60 -14.96 10.54 5.51
C ASP A 60 -14.90 9.16 4.82
N GLN A 61 -13.94 8.96 3.90
CA GLN A 61 -13.68 7.64 3.32
C GLN A 61 -13.02 6.69 4.33
N MET A 62 -12.22 7.22 5.27
CA MET A 62 -11.43 6.41 6.19
C MET A 62 -12.05 6.28 7.58
N ALA A 63 -12.70 7.31 8.08
CA ALA A 63 -13.37 7.31 9.37
C ALA A 63 -14.90 7.27 9.22
N ASP A 64 -15.59 6.66 10.18
CA ASP A 64 -17.03 6.78 10.33
C ASP A 64 -17.41 8.05 11.12
N LEU A 65 -18.69 8.21 11.44
CA LEU A 65 -19.21 9.38 12.17
C LEU A 65 -18.67 9.48 13.59
N ASP A 66 -18.29 8.35 14.19
CA ASP A 66 -17.71 8.27 15.53
C ASP A 66 -16.17 8.40 15.52
N GLY A 67 -15.58 8.66 14.35
CA GLY A 67 -14.13 8.77 14.17
C GLY A 67 -13.39 7.43 14.14
N LYS A 68 -14.11 6.30 14.08
CA LYS A 68 -13.50 4.97 13.99
C LYS A 68 -13.02 4.67 12.57
N CYS A 69 -11.85 4.04 12.48
CA CYS A 69 -11.31 3.56 11.22
C CYS A 69 -12.23 2.52 10.58
N ARG A 70 -12.60 2.75 9.34
CA ARG A 70 -13.40 1.79 8.56
C ARG A 70 -12.58 0.55 8.21
N SER A 71 -13.23 -0.61 8.15
CA SER A 71 -12.63 -1.87 7.69
C SER A 71 -12.46 -1.93 6.17
N SER A 72 -13.14 -1.06 5.45
CA SER A 72 -12.98 -0.91 3.99
C SER A 72 -13.34 0.51 3.55
N TYR A 73 -12.81 0.92 2.40
CA TYR A 73 -13.13 2.20 1.77
C TYR A 73 -13.28 2.05 0.25
N VAL A 74 -13.98 2.99 -0.35
CA VAL A 74 -14.25 3.00 -1.80
C VAL A 74 -13.55 4.20 -2.44
N VAL A 75 -12.85 3.95 -3.54
CA VAL A 75 -12.22 4.99 -4.35
C VAL A 75 -12.93 5.06 -5.68
N GLN A 76 -13.43 6.24 -6.02
CA GLN A 76 -14.17 6.48 -7.25
C GLN A 76 -13.26 6.38 -8.49
N ALA A 77 -13.85 6.01 -9.62
CA ALA A 77 -13.16 5.83 -10.89
C ALA A 77 -12.30 7.04 -11.32
N ALA A 78 -12.73 8.25 -11.01
CA ALA A 78 -11.99 9.47 -11.31
C ALA A 78 -10.63 9.55 -10.60
N ASN A 79 -10.54 8.99 -9.39
CA ASN A 79 -9.35 9.02 -8.53
C ASN A 79 -8.50 7.75 -8.64
N GLU A 80 -8.89 6.82 -9.52
CA GLU A 80 -8.20 5.55 -9.72
C GLU A 80 -7.49 5.48 -11.07
N LYS A 81 -6.26 4.98 -11.06
CA LYS A 81 -5.51 4.73 -12.31
C LYS A 81 -6.24 3.74 -13.23
N SER A 82 -7.00 2.82 -12.67
CA SER A 82 -7.78 1.82 -13.39
C SER A 82 -9.03 2.38 -14.10
N LYS A 83 -9.44 3.63 -13.77
CA LYS A 83 -10.70 4.26 -14.22
C LYS A 83 -11.94 3.42 -13.85
N ARG A 84 -11.89 2.73 -12.72
CA ARG A 84 -13.00 1.97 -12.14
C ARG A 84 -13.12 2.30 -10.66
N THR A 85 -14.34 2.29 -10.14
CA THR A 85 -14.59 2.35 -8.71
C THR A 85 -14.08 1.06 -8.07
N ASN A 86 -13.20 1.18 -7.09
CA ASN A 86 -12.57 0.06 -6.42
C ASN A 86 -12.84 0.12 -4.92
N ARG A 87 -13.09 -1.05 -4.32
CA ARG A 87 -13.15 -1.21 -2.87
C ARG A 87 -11.82 -1.80 -2.38
N TYR A 88 -11.32 -1.25 -1.29
CA TYR A 88 -10.14 -1.71 -0.58
C TYR A 88 -10.54 -2.17 0.82
N TYR A 89 -10.07 -3.33 1.22
CA TYR A 89 -10.27 -3.90 2.56
C TYR A 89 -9.00 -3.69 3.39
N ILE A 90 -9.16 -3.40 4.68
CA ILE A 90 -8.05 -3.12 5.59
C ILE A 90 -8.03 -4.21 6.65
N SER A 91 -6.89 -4.85 6.86
CA SER A 91 -6.74 -5.83 7.95
C SER A 91 -6.93 -5.17 9.31
N GLN A 92 -7.31 -5.94 10.33
CA GLN A 92 -7.50 -5.43 11.68
C GLN A 92 -6.27 -4.70 12.23
N VAL A 93 -5.07 -5.25 12.02
CA VAL A 93 -3.80 -4.60 12.40
C VAL A 93 -3.64 -3.25 11.68
N GLY A 94 -3.95 -3.20 10.38
CA GLY A 94 -3.92 -1.95 9.61
C GLY A 94 -4.88 -0.90 10.15
N GLN A 95 -6.11 -1.32 10.55
CA GLN A 95 -7.10 -0.42 11.14
C GLN A 95 -6.59 0.21 12.45
N HIS A 96 -5.96 -0.57 13.34
CA HIS A 96 -5.39 -0.06 14.59
C HIS A 96 -4.30 1.00 14.32
N ILE A 97 -3.37 0.71 13.40
CA ILE A 97 -2.30 1.66 13.04
C ILE A 97 -2.86 2.95 12.44
N ILE A 98 -3.91 2.85 11.63
CA ILE A 98 -4.58 4.01 11.04
C ILE A 98 -5.34 4.79 12.10
N GLN A 99 -6.00 4.10 13.05
CA GLN A 99 -6.72 4.72 14.16
C GLN A 99 -5.83 5.60 15.02
N ASP A 100 -4.59 5.17 15.30
CA ASP A 100 -3.62 5.99 16.04
C ASP A 100 -3.39 7.37 15.36
N TYR A 101 -3.37 7.38 14.03
CA TYR A 101 -3.27 8.63 13.27
C TYR A 101 -4.58 9.42 13.29
N LEU A 102 -5.73 8.77 13.07
CA LEU A 102 -7.06 9.43 13.10
C LEU A 102 -7.30 10.15 14.42
N ASN A 103 -6.90 9.57 15.54
CA ASN A 103 -7.05 10.14 16.88
C ASN A 103 -6.28 11.46 17.06
N THR A 104 -5.33 11.77 16.18
CA THR A 104 -4.55 13.03 16.20
C THR A 104 -5.07 14.09 15.25
N GLN A 105 -6.15 13.78 14.50
CA GLN A 105 -6.65 14.66 13.44
C GLN A 105 -8.03 15.24 13.79
N THR A 106 -8.27 16.47 13.35
CA THR A 106 -9.64 16.99 13.24
C THR A 106 -10.23 16.47 11.94
N LEU A 107 -11.14 15.50 12.08
CA LEU A 107 -11.75 14.83 10.93
C LEU A 107 -12.89 15.68 10.38
N THR A 108 -12.71 16.27 9.21
CA THR A 108 -13.74 17.02 8.50
C THR A 108 -14.05 16.32 7.18
N SER A 109 -15.33 16.08 6.92
CA SER A 109 -15.78 15.47 5.67
C SER A 109 -15.26 16.23 4.44
N GLY A 110 -14.80 15.51 3.43
CA GLY A 110 -14.23 16.07 2.20
C GLY A 110 -12.78 16.54 2.32
N ASN A 111 -12.25 16.72 3.54
CA ASN A 111 -10.85 17.10 3.71
C ASN A 111 -9.91 15.90 3.40
N PRO A 112 -8.72 16.16 2.83
CA PRO A 112 -7.74 15.11 2.59
C PRO A 112 -7.28 14.49 3.90
N LEU A 113 -7.21 13.16 3.97
CA LEU A 113 -6.66 12.44 5.12
C LEU A 113 -5.16 12.73 5.31
N PHE A 114 -4.44 12.89 4.22
CA PHE A 114 -3.00 13.18 4.20
C PHE A 114 -2.73 14.53 3.50
N PRO A 115 -2.98 15.66 4.19
CA PRO A 115 -2.74 16.97 3.60
C PRO A 115 -1.25 17.24 3.42
N SER A 116 -0.93 17.99 2.37
CA SER A 116 0.38 18.61 2.22
C SER A 116 0.56 19.70 3.28
N VAL A 117 1.69 19.69 3.98
CA VAL A 117 2.02 20.68 5.02
C VAL A 117 2.10 22.10 4.43
N ILE A 118 2.42 22.22 3.15
CA ILE A 118 2.61 23.51 2.48
C ILE A 118 1.28 24.09 1.98
N THR A 119 0.40 23.23 1.44
CA THR A 119 -0.79 23.72 0.71
C THR A 119 -2.11 23.35 1.36
N GLY A 120 -2.13 22.49 2.38
CA GLY A 120 -3.36 21.92 2.95
C GLY A 120 -4.15 21.01 2.01
N ARG A 121 -3.81 20.95 0.72
CA ARG A 121 -4.42 20.08 -0.29
C ARG A 121 -3.88 18.65 -0.17
N PRO A 122 -4.50 17.64 -0.83
CA PRO A 122 -3.94 16.29 -0.87
C PRO A 122 -2.47 16.30 -1.28
N MET A 123 -1.67 15.46 -0.67
CA MET A 123 -0.26 15.27 -1.06
C MET A 123 -0.18 14.85 -2.52
N SER A 124 0.82 15.31 -3.27
CA SER A 124 0.99 14.88 -4.66
C SER A 124 1.50 13.44 -4.74
N PRO A 125 1.20 12.69 -5.83
CA PRO A 125 1.74 11.35 -6.04
C PRO A 125 3.28 11.30 -5.97
N SER A 126 3.96 12.29 -6.51
CA SER A 126 5.42 12.41 -6.45
C SER A 126 5.91 12.58 -5.01
N SER A 127 5.25 13.44 -4.21
CA SER A 127 5.58 13.61 -2.79
C SER A 127 5.36 12.33 -1.99
N GLY A 128 4.28 11.59 -2.28
CA GLY A 128 4.03 10.29 -1.67
C GLY A 128 5.11 9.26 -2.02
N CYS A 129 5.53 9.19 -3.28
CA CYS A 129 6.62 8.32 -3.71
C CYS A 129 7.95 8.70 -3.05
N THR A 130 8.27 10.00 -2.97
CA THR A 130 9.48 10.51 -2.30
C THR A 130 9.49 10.18 -0.82
N LEU A 131 8.34 10.38 -0.14
CA LEU A 131 8.18 10.00 1.27
C LEU A 131 8.47 8.50 1.47
N PHE A 132 7.85 7.65 0.65
CA PHE A 132 8.03 6.21 0.75
C PHE A 132 9.50 5.80 0.52
N LYS A 133 10.14 6.38 -0.51
CA LYS A 133 11.56 6.16 -0.80
C LYS A 133 12.44 6.56 0.38
N ASN A 134 12.21 7.73 0.98
CA ASN A 134 12.99 8.20 2.12
C ASN A 134 12.83 7.29 3.35
N LEU A 135 11.63 6.73 3.58
CA LEU A 135 11.42 5.76 4.65
C LEU A 135 12.16 4.44 4.39
N LEU A 136 12.16 3.95 3.14
CA LEU A 136 12.93 2.77 2.76
C LEU A 136 14.44 2.97 2.99
N ILE A 137 14.98 4.11 2.55
CA ILE A 137 16.40 4.47 2.78
C ILE A 137 16.71 4.51 4.28
N LYS A 138 15.88 5.18 5.09
CA LYS A 138 16.07 5.23 6.55
C LYS A 138 16.02 3.85 7.21
N ALA A 139 15.22 2.94 6.66
CA ALA A 139 15.16 1.56 7.12
C ALA A 139 16.32 0.69 6.58
N GLY A 140 17.23 1.23 5.76
CA GLY A 140 18.29 0.48 5.10
C GLY A 140 17.76 -0.59 4.14
N ILE A 141 16.61 -0.31 3.50
CA ILE A 141 16.01 -1.16 2.49
C ILE A 141 16.26 -0.50 1.14
N GLU A 142 17.35 -0.88 0.53
CA GLU A 142 17.77 -0.37 -0.77
C GLU A 142 17.02 -1.06 -1.91
N GLU A 143 17.12 -0.49 -3.11
CA GLU A 143 16.60 -1.06 -4.36
C GLU A 143 15.12 -1.47 -4.31
N ASN A 144 14.27 -0.60 -3.72
CA ASN A 144 12.84 -0.85 -3.69
C ASN A 144 12.03 0.43 -3.98
N THR A 145 10.73 0.29 -4.21
CA THR A 145 9.83 1.38 -4.56
C THR A 145 8.57 1.36 -3.68
N SER A 146 7.73 2.41 -3.77
CA SER A 146 6.44 2.47 -3.08
C SER A 146 5.48 1.32 -3.43
N HIS A 147 5.76 0.54 -4.46
CA HIS A 147 5.00 -0.66 -4.80
C HIS A 147 5.33 -1.89 -3.92
N CYS A 148 6.38 -1.82 -3.09
CA CYS A 148 6.77 -2.94 -2.23
C CYS A 148 5.68 -3.32 -1.23
N GLY A 149 4.98 -2.34 -0.63
CA GLY A 149 3.89 -2.63 0.31
C GLY A 149 2.78 -3.44 -0.34
N ARG A 150 2.31 -3.01 -1.51
CA ARG A 150 1.31 -3.77 -2.28
C ARG A 150 1.84 -5.16 -2.69
N LYS A 151 3.09 -5.26 -3.10
CA LYS A 151 3.69 -6.55 -3.45
C LYS A 151 3.76 -7.47 -2.25
N THR A 152 4.19 -6.96 -1.09
CA THR A 152 4.21 -7.70 0.17
C THR A 152 2.81 -8.17 0.57
N PHE A 153 1.80 -7.30 0.49
CA PHE A 153 0.40 -7.64 0.78
C PHE A 153 -0.11 -8.81 -0.07
N ILE A 154 0.04 -8.73 -1.40
CA ILE A 154 -0.41 -9.78 -2.32
C ILE A 154 0.37 -11.08 -2.09
N THR A 155 1.70 -10.99 -1.91
CA THR A 155 2.55 -12.16 -1.63
C THR A 155 2.15 -12.84 -0.33
N ASN A 156 1.87 -12.08 0.73
CA ASN A 156 1.44 -12.59 2.02
C ASN A 156 0.10 -13.32 1.93
N LEU A 157 -0.89 -12.72 1.26
CA LEU A 157 -2.20 -13.35 1.03
C LEU A 157 -2.08 -14.67 0.26
N TYR A 158 -1.19 -14.74 -0.72
CA TYR A 158 -0.95 -15.96 -1.48
C TYR A 158 -0.28 -17.06 -0.65
N LEU A 159 0.85 -16.70 0.01
CA LEU A 159 1.69 -17.71 0.69
C LEU A 159 1.14 -18.17 2.03
N ASN A 160 0.54 -17.26 2.80
CA ASN A 160 0.16 -17.51 4.18
C ASN A 160 -1.35 -17.70 4.38
N HIS A 161 -2.18 -17.24 3.43
CA HIS A 161 -3.63 -17.35 3.53
C HIS A 161 -4.26 -18.20 2.41
N GLY A 162 -3.45 -18.73 1.50
CA GLY A 162 -3.90 -19.68 0.47
C GLY A 162 -4.87 -19.12 -0.57
N LEU A 163 -4.95 -17.79 -0.72
CA LEU A 163 -5.86 -17.17 -1.70
C LEU A 163 -5.41 -17.49 -3.13
N GLY A 164 -6.38 -17.91 -3.96
CA GLY A 164 -6.16 -18.17 -5.37
C GLY A 164 -6.00 -16.89 -6.21
N LEU A 165 -5.58 -17.06 -7.47
CA LEU A 165 -5.34 -15.93 -8.41
C LEU A 165 -6.57 -15.02 -8.59
N ALA A 166 -7.77 -15.59 -8.66
CA ALA A 166 -9.00 -14.83 -8.88
C ALA A 166 -9.33 -13.95 -7.68
N GLU A 167 -9.20 -14.49 -6.46
CA GLU A 167 -9.42 -13.78 -5.20
C GLU A 167 -8.40 -12.67 -5.02
N LEU A 168 -7.12 -12.98 -5.26
CA LEU A 168 -6.02 -11.98 -5.23
C LEU A 168 -6.24 -10.87 -6.26
N GLY A 169 -6.70 -11.22 -7.46
CA GLY A 169 -7.04 -10.25 -8.49
C GLY A 169 -8.15 -9.30 -8.05
N THR A 170 -9.17 -9.83 -7.41
CA THR A 170 -10.31 -9.07 -6.86
C THR A 170 -9.85 -8.14 -5.73
N ILE A 171 -9.17 -8.65 -4.71
CA ILE A 171 -8.69 -7.87 -3.55
C ILE A 171 -7.68 -6.80 -4.00
N ALA A 172 -6.80 -7.14 -4.93
CA ALA A 172 -5.83 -6.21 -5.47
C ALA A 172 -6.41 -5.24 -6.51
N ASN A 173 -7.68 -5.34 -6.87
CA ASN A 173 -8.30 -4.53 -7.92
C ASN A 173 -7.48 -4.56 -9.24
N HIS A 174 -7.09 -5.75 -9.70
CA HIS A 174 -6.39 -5.95 -10.97
C HIS A 174 -7.38 -6.07 -12.13
N ARG A 175 -7.05 -5.46 -13.28
CA ARG A 175 -7.88 -5.54 -14.50
C ARG A 175 -7.84 -6.92 -15.16
N SER A 176 -6.73 -7.65 -14.99
CA SER A 176 -6.56 -8.99 -15.55
C SER A 176 -5.80 -9.89 -14.56
N LEU A 177 -6.05 -11.19 -14.65
CA LEU A 177 -5.34 -12.20 -13.87
C LEU A 177 -3.84 -12.23 -14.20
N ASP A 178 -3.43 -11.86 -15.42
CA ASP A 178 -2.02 -11.76 -15.79
C ASP A 178 -1.27 -10.72 -14.96
N THR A 179 -1.95 -9.62 -14.59
CA THR A 179 -1.36 -8.66 -13.65
C THR A 179 -1.11 -9.31 -12.29
N THR A 180 -2.05 -10.11 -11.79
CA THR A 180 -1.89 -10.84 -10.52
C THR A 180 -0.80 -11.89 -10.64
N ARG A 181 -0.77 -12.64 -11.74
CA ARG A 181 0.23 -13.67 -12.04
C ARG A 181 1.66 -13.13 -11.94
N LYS A 182 1.93 -11.89 -12.41
CA LYS A 182 3.24 -11.24 -12.29
C LYS A 182 3.73 -11.03 -10.85
N TYR A 183 2.83 -10.96 -9.89
CA TYR A 183 3.18 -10.84 -8.47
C TYR A 183 3.62 -12.18 -7.86
N ILE A 184 3.15 -13.30 -8.40
CA ILE A 184 3.34 -14.64 -7.83
C ILE A 184 4.21 -15.58 -8.68
N ASN A 185 4.51 -15.23 -9.95
CA ASN A 185 5.30 -16.09 -10.84
C ASN A 185 6.70 -16.44 -10.32
N ASN A 186 7.27 -15.62 -9.44
CA ASN A 186 8.57 -15.87 -8.81
C ASN A 186 8.42 -16.51 -7.41
N LEU A 187 7.17 -16.77 -6.98
CA LEU A 187 6.88 -17.46 -5.74
C LEU A 187 6.64 -18.92 -6.12
N THR A 188 7.70 -19.70 -6.14
CA THR A 188 7.54 -21.16 -6.30
C THR A 188 6.69 -21.65 -5.13
N PRO A 189 5.43 -22.09 -5.33
CA PRO A 189 4.75 -22.80 -4.29
C PRO A 189 5.69 -23.93 -3.88
N ASN A 190 5.75 -24.24 -2.61
CA ASN A 190 6.58 -25.35 -2.15
C ASN A 190 5.85 -26.65 -2.57
N ILE A 191 5.95 -26.97 -3.90
CA ILE A 191 5.31 -28.14 -4.53
C ILE A 191 5.67 -29.37 -3.75
N HIS A 192 6.94 -29.48 -3.29
CA HIS A 192 7.38 -30.59 -2.44
C HIS A 192 6.63 -30.63 -1.11
N LYS A 193 6.31 -29.47 -0.49
CA LYS A 193 5.53 -29.43 0.75
C LYS A 193 4.06 -29.82 0.50
N ALA A 194 3.48 -29.32 -0.58
CA ALA A 194 2.12 -29.72 -0.98
C ALA A 194 2.03 -31.20 -1.27
N MET A 195 2.99 -31.77 -2.01
CA MET A 195 3.03 -33.20 -2.33
C MET A 195 3.23 -34.08 -1.10
N LYS A 196 4.02 -33.65 -0.09
CA LYS A 196 4.18 -34.37 1.18
C LYS A 196 2.91 -34.39 2.05
N GLY A 197 2.00 -33.45 1.86
CA GLY A 197 0.73 -33.34 2.58
C GLY A 197 -0.42 -34.13 1.94
N LEU A 198 -0.23 -34.74 0.76
CA LEU A 198 -1.24 -35.60 0.13
C LEU A 198 -1.26 -36.96 0.84
N THR A 199 -2.21 -37.16 1.72
CA THR A 199 -2.59 -38.44 2.31
C THR A 199 -3.99 -38.78 1.80
N TYR A 200 -4.14 -39.91 1.13
CA TYR A 200 -5.43 -40.44 0.67
C TYR A 200 -5.96 -41.39 1.73
#